data_6154843122b55e898ddbd07ab562a379
#
_entry.id   6154843122b55e898ddbd07ab562a379
#
_cell.length_a   1.000
_cell.length_b   1.000
_cell.length_c   1.000
_cell.angle_alpha   90.00
_cell.angle_beta   90.00
_cell.angle_gamma   90.00
#
_symmetry.space_group_name_H-M   'P 1'
#
loop_
_entity.id
_entity.type
_entity.pdbx_description
1 polymer ?
#
loop_
_entity_poly.entity_id
_entity_poly.type
_entity_poly.pdbx_seq_one_letter_code
_entity_poly.pdbx_strand_id
1 'polypeptide(L)'
;MPFLTAYSSSKGALAIMIKNVANAVVADQIRVNGLNIGWTDTPGETITQKKFHNKSDNWVKKTEKKLPFKRLTKPLDVAKGLAFLCSDESSMMTGSIIDFDQTVHGWHSYSAYDTNILDDSLLGE
;
A
#
# COMPACT_ATOMS: atom_id res chain seq x y z
N MET A 1 10.45 -1.75 11.35
CA MET A 1 11.34 -2.89 11.13
C MET A 1 12.72 -2.38 10.72
N PRO A 2 13.77 -2.49 11.57
CA PRO A 2 15.08 -1.88 11.30
C PRO A 2 15.72 -2.30 9.98
N PHE A 3 15.52 -3.56 9.57
CA PHE A 3 16.08 -4.09 8.31
C PHE A 3 15.41 -3.52 7.03
N LEU A 4 14.31 -2.78 7.15
CA LEU A 4 13.66 -2.11 6.03
C LEU A 4 14.05 -0.62 5.89
N THR A 5 15.00 -0.13 6.69
CA THR A 5 15.36 1.29 6.69
C THR A 5 15.74 1.81 5.30
N ALA A 6 16.63 1.11 4.61
CA ALA A 6 17.04 1.50 3.25
C ALA A 6 15.86 1.51 2.26
N TYR A 7 15.03 0.48 2.32
CA TYR A 7 13.82 0.39 1.50
C TYR A 7 12.85 1.55 1.80
N SER A 8 12.51 1.74 3.07
CA SER A 8 11.57 2.79 3.48
C SER A 8 12.10 4.19 3.13
N SER A 9 13.40 4.43 3.33
CA SER A 9 14.05 5.70 2.95
C SER A 9 13.96 5.93 1.44
N SER A 10 14.22 4.90 0.62
CA SER A 10 14.10 5.01 -0.84
C SER A 10 12.68 5.33 -1.30
N LYS A 11 11.66 4.74 -0.65
CA LYS A 11 10.26 5.02 -0.97
C LYS A 11 9.83 6.42 -0.50
N GLY A 12 10.31 6.88 0.65
CA GLY A 12 10.11 8.25 1.10
C GLY A 12 10.75 9.27 0.16
N ALA A 13 11.98 9.01 -0.30
CA ALA A 13 12.67 9.85 -1.28
C ALA A 13 11.88 9.91 -2.61
N LEU A 14 11.35 8.79 -3.09
CA LEU A 14 10.51 8.75 -4.30
C LEU A 14 9.26 9.62 -4.12
N ALA A 15 8.61 9.59 -2.97
CA ALA A 15 7.43 10.40 -2.68
C ALA A 15 7.73 11.91 -2.75
N ILE A 16 8.86 12.34 -2.20
CA ILE A 16 9.30 13.73 -2.30
C ILE A 16 9.71 14.09 -3.73
N MET A 17 10.40 13.18 -4.44
CA MET A 17 10.78 13.39 -5.82
C MET A 17 9.57 13.62 -6.73
N ILE A 18 8.47 12.89 -6.55
CA ILE A 18 7.21 13.08 -7.28
C ILE A 18 6.73 14.53 -7.15
N LYS A 19 6.72 15.08 -5.94
CA LYS A 19 6.30 16.47 -5.69
C LYS A 19 7.23 17.48 -6.35
N ASN A 20 8.54 17.27 -6.26
CA ASN A 20 9.53 18.17 -6.85
C ASN A 20 9.43 18.16 -8.38
N VAL A 21 9.31 16.98 -8.99
CA VAL A 21 9.18 16.86 -10.45
C VAL A 21 7.85 17.47 -10.90
N ALA A 22 6.74 17.20 -10.20
CA ALA A 22 5.45 17.82 -10.51
C ALA A 22 5.55 19.35 -10.52
N ASN A 23 6.20 19.95 -9.53
CA ASN A 23 6.41 21.39 -9.47
C ASN A 23 7.29 21.91 -10.63
N ALA A 24 8.31 21.14 -11.01
CA ALA A 24 9.23 21.56 -12.07
C ALA A 24 8.57 21.59 -13.45
N VAL A 25 7.59 20.71 -13.71
CA VAL A 25 6.96 20.54 -15.02
C VAL A 25 5.51 21.03 -15.10
N VAL A 26 5.00 21.66 -14.06
CA VAL A 26 3.59 22.10 -14.02
C VAL A 26 3.29 23.17 -15.05
N ALA A 27 4.25 24.04 -15.35
CA ALA A 27 4.11 25.08 -16.37
C ALA A 27 3.99 24.48 -17.80
N ASP A 28 4.52 23.27 -18.00
CA ASP A 28 4.42 22.53 -19.26
C ASP A 28 3.12 21.72 -19.34
N GLN A 29 2.21 21.89 -18.35
CA GLN A 29 0.94 21.15 -18.25
C GLN A 29 1.12 19.63 -18.13
N ILE A 30 2.25 19.19 -17.57
CA ILE A 30 2.55 17.79 -17.32
C ILE A 30 2.17 17.46 -15.88
N ARG A 31 1.36 16.42 -15.72
CA ARG A 31 0.94 15.92 -14.42
C ARG A 31 1.82 14.77 -13.95
N VAL A 32 2.24 14.81 -12.69
CA VAL A 32 3.08 13.79 -12.07
C VAL A 32 2.45 13.39 -10.75
N ASN A 33 2.02 12.15 -10.65
CA ASN A 33 1.36 11.60 -9.47
C ASN A 33 1.95 10.24 -9.10
N GLY A 34 1.65 9.75 -7.92
CA GLY A 34 2.08 8.45 -7.46
C GLY A 34 1.00 7.69 -6.70
N LEU A 35 1.13 6.37 -6.66
CA LEU A 35 0.33 5.49 -5.82
C LEU A 35 1.21 4.85 -4.75
N ASN A 36 0.82 4.96 -3.50
CA ASN A 36 1.31 4.12 -2.42
C ASN A 36 0.47 2.84 -2.44
N ILE A 37 0.98 1.82 -3.11
CA ILE A 37 0.25 0.56 -3.23
C ILE A 37 0.44 -0.30 -1.99
N GLY A 38 -0.66 -0.86 -1.51
CA GLY A 38 -0.67 -1.83 -0.43
C GLY A 38 -0.13 -3.20 -0.83
N TRP A 39 -0.28 -4.14 0.07
CA TRP A 39 0.25 -5.48 -0.14
C TRP A 39 -0.41 -6.16 -1.34
N THR A 40 0.40 -6.38 -2.37
CA THR A 40 -0.06 -6.83 -3.70
C THR A 40 0.35 -8.27 -3.97
N ASP A 41 -0.61 -9.08 -4.40
CA ASP A 41 -0.38 -10.47 -4.81
C ASP A 41 0.30 -10.50 -6.18
N THR A 42 1.60 -10.78 -6.14
CA THR A 42 2.43 -10.93 -7.34
C THR A 42 3.30 -12.18 -7.23
N PRO A 43 3.79 -12.72 -8.37
CA PRO A 43 4.76 -13.81 -8.35
C PRO A 43 6.02 -13.46 -7.54
N GLY A 44 6.51 -12.22 -7.67
CA GLY A 44 7.67 -11.74 -6.91
C GLY A 44 7.42 -11.76 -5.40
N GLU A 45 6.23 -11.30 -4.97
CA GLU A 45 5.86 -11.32 -3.57
C GLU A 45 5.76 -12.76 -3.03
N THR A 46 5.22 -13.68 -3.81
CA THR A 46 5.19 -15.10 -3.43
C THR A 46 6.59 -15.67 -3.19
N ILE A 47 7.55 -15.33 -4.04
CA ILE A 47 8.96 -15.73 -3.86
C ILE A 47 9.51 -15.12 -2.56
N THR A 48 9.28 -13.84 -2.32
CA THR A 48 9.72 -13.13 -1.11
C THR A 48 9.14 -13.77 0.15
N GLN A 49 7.84 -14.04 0.16
CA GLN A 49 7.15 -14.63 1.31
C GLN A 49 7.66 -16.05 1.64
N LYS A 50 7.94 -16.85 0.63
CA LYS A 50 8.50 -18.19 0.82
C LYS A 50 9.96 -18.13 1.28
N LYS A 51 10.80 -17.34 0.61
CA LYS A 51 12.24 -17.30 0.83
C LYS A 51 12.64 -16.64 2.15
N PHE A 52 12.00 -15.53 2.52
CA PHE A 52 12.42 -14.72 3.65
C PHE A 52 11.48 -14.80 4.86
N HIS A 53 10.26 -15.24 4.68
CA HIS A 53 9.26 -15.33 5.74
C HIS A 53 8.76 -16.75 6.01
N ASN A 54 9.35 -17.77 5.37
CA ASN A 54 9.01 -19.18 5.54
C ASN A 54 7.50 -19.47 5.40
N LYS A 55 6.83 -18.73 4.51
CA LYS A 55 5.40 -18.90 4.29
C LYS A 55 5.11 -20.15 3.46
N SER A 56 4.04 -20.85 3.80
CA SER A 56 3.54 -22.02 3.08
C SER A 56 2.88 -21.62 1.75
N ASP A 57 2.65 -22.58 0.86
CA ASP A 57 2.01 -22.35 -0.45
C ASP A 57 0.65 -21.68 -0.39
N ASN A 58 -0.06 -21.84 0.71
CA ASN A 58 -1.37 -21.22 0.93
C ASN A 58 -1.31 -19.88 1.67
N TRP A 59 -0.14 -19.19 1.66
CA TRP A 59 0.07 -17.94 2.39
C TRP A 59 -0.94 -16.85 1.98
N VAL A 60 -1.25 -16.75 0.69
CA VAL A 60 -2.24 -15.79 0.16
C VAL A 60 -3.57 -15.99 0.86
N LYS A 61 -4.15 -17.20 0.81
CA LYS A 61 -5.44 -17.50 1.43
C LYS A 61 -5.47 -17.24 2.94
N LYS A 62 -4.35 -17.52 3.63
CA LYS A 62 -4.23 -17.26 5.07
C LYS A 62 -4.17 -15.76 5.37
N THR A 63 -3.48 -15.00 4.54
CA THR A 63 -3.35 -13.55 4.67
C THR A 63 -4.67 -12.86 4.36
N GLU A 64 -5.31 -13.23 3.27
CA GLU A 64 -6.58 -12.64 2.82
C GLU A 64 -7.67 -12.71 3.90
N LYS A 65 -7.73 -13.79 4.66
CA LYS A 65 -8.68 -13.93 5.78
C LYS A 65 -8.53 -12.85 6.86
N LYS A 66 -7.32 -12.33 7.03
CA LYS A 66 -6.98 -11.32 8.06
C LYS A 66 -7.14 -9.88 7.55
N LEU A 67 -7.20 -9.69 6.24
CA LEU A 67 -7.29 -8.35 5.66
C LEU A 67 -8.73 -7.81 5.72
N PRO A 68 -8.92 -6.48 5.82
CA PRO A 68 -10.24 -5.85 5.86
C PRO A 68 -11.13 -6.25 4.67
N PHE A 69 -10.63 -6.17 3.45
CA PHE A 69 -11.37 -6.52 2.23
C PHE A 69 -11.31 -8.00 1.87
N LYS A 70 -10.73 -8.83 2.75
CA LYS A 70 -10.62 -10.29 2.57
C LYS A 70 -9.92 -10.70 1.28
N ARG A 71 -9.10 -9.83 0.73
CA ARG A 71 -8.26 -10.11 -0.42
C ARG A 71 -7.00 -9.25 -0.44
N LEU A 72 -5.96 -9.71 -1.10
CA LEU A 72 -4.81 -8.88 -1.44
C LEU A 72 -5.13 -7.98 -2.63
N THR A 73 -4.46 -6.84 -2.72
CA THR A 73 -4.46 -6.02 -3.93
C THR A 73 -3.95 -6.87 -5.11
N LYS A 74 -4.54 -6.74 -6.27
CA LYS A 74 -4.09 -7.41 -7.50
C LYS A 74 -3.44 -6.39 -8.45
N PRO A 75 -2.54 -6.82 -9.33
CA PRO A 75 -1.95 -5.93 -10.32
C PRO A 75 -2.99 -5.17 -11.15
N LEU A 76 -4.13 -5.81 -11.44
CA LEU A 76 -5.23 -5.17 -12.18
C LEU A 76 -5.88 -4.03 -11.38
N ASP A 77 -5.96 -4.12 -10.06
CA ASP A 77 -6.48 -3.02 -9.23
C ASP A 77 -5.57 -1.80 -9.36
N VAL A 78 -4.24 -2.03 -9.27
CA VAL A 78 -3.23 -0.98 -9.44
C VAL A 78 -3.30 -0.38 -10.84
N ALA A 79 -3.43 -1.22 -11.87
CA ALA A 79 -3.54 -0.77 -13.26
C ALA A 79 -4.74 0.16 -13.48
N LYS A 80 -5.89 -0.13 -12.84
CA LYS A 80 -7.06 0.75 -12.89
C LYS A 80 -6.80 2.11 -12.24
N GLY A 81 -6.13 2.14 -11.08
CA GLY A 81 -5.74 3.37 -10.41
C GLY A 81 -4.77 4.21 -11.27
N LEU A 82 -3.80 3.55 -11.90
CA LEU A 82 -2.86 4.22 -12.82
C LEU A 82 -3.60 4.74 -14.06
N ALA A 83 -4.49 3.96 -14.66
CA ALA A 83 -5.28 4.38 -15.81
C ALA A 83 -6.10 5.65 -15.50
N PHE A 84 -6.72 5.74 -14.33
CA PHE A 84 -7.38 6.95 -13.87
C PHE A 84 -6.41 8.13 -13.79
N LEU A 85 -5.25 7.96 -13.16
CA LEU A 85 -4.26 9.05 -13.02
C LEU A 85 -3.66 9.50 -14.35
N CYS A 86 -3.58 8.62 -15.34
CA CYS A 86 -3.07 8.93 -16.68
C CYS A 86 -4.14 9.50 -17.63
N SER A 87 -5.41 9.39 -17.28
CA SER A 87 -6.53 9.87 -18.08
C SER A 87 -6.89 11.32 -17.75
N ASP A 88 -7.72 11.94 -18.60
CA ASP A 88 -8.27 13.28 -18.37
C ASP A 88 -9.23 13.32 -17.18
N GLU A 89 -9.77 12.17 -16.76
CA GLU A 89 -10.65 12.05 -15.58
C GLU A 89 -9.96 12.52 -14.28
N SER A 90 -8.64 12.42 -14.19
CA SER A 90 -7.89 12.94 -13.05
C SER A 90 -7.61 14.44 -13.14
N SER A 91 -8.05 15.09 -14.22
CA SER A 91 -8.11 16.54 -14.40
C SER A 91 -6.85 17.29 -13.88
N MET A 92 -7.02 18.11 -12.85
CA MET A 92 -5.98 18.98 -12.28
C MET A 92 -5.06 18.29 -11.26
N MET A 93 -5.19 16.97 -11.06
CA MET A 93 -4.36 16.26 -10.08
C MET A 93 -2.91 16.19 -10.52
N THR A 94 -2.03 16.86 -9.78
CA THR A 94 -0.58 16.76 -9.93
C THR A 94 0.11 16.88 -8.56
N GLY A 95 1.30 16.30 -8.40
CA GLY A 95 2.04 16.26 -7.14
C GLY A 95 1.38 15.43 -6.05
N SER A 96 0.33 14.71 -6.37
CA SER A 96 -0.42 13.90 -5.41
C SER A 96 0.19 12.52 -5.24
N ILE A 97 0.17 12.04 -3.99
CA ILE A 97 0.52 10.66 -3.65
C ILE A 97 -0.71 10.08 -2.99
N ILE A 98 -1.28 9.07 -3.62
CA ILE A 98 -2.55 8.48 -3.22
C ILE A 98 -2.28 7.15 -2.53
N ASP A 99 -2.78 6.99 -1.32
CA ASP A 99 -2.74 5.71 -0.62
C ASP A 99 -3.75 4.77 -1.29
N PHE A 100 -3.22 3.76 -1.97
CA PHE A 100 -3.97 2.76 -2.68
C PHE A 100 -3.86 1.42 -1.94
N ASP A 101 -4.41 1.41 -0.75
CA ASP A 101 -4.38 0.29 0.18
C ASP A 101 -5.72 0.21 0.94
N GLN A 102 -6.02 -0.97 1.43
CA GLN A 102 -7.16 -1.23 2.30
C GLN A 102 -6.86 -0.93 3.77
N THR A 103 -5.58 -0.69 4.11
CA THR A 103 -5.16 -0.28 5.45
C THR A 103 -4.94 1.23 5.47
N VAL A 104 -5.65 1.93 6.34
CA VAL A 104 -5.50 3.37 6.49
C VAL A 104 -4.26 3.67 7.33
N HIS A 105 -3.46 4.67 6.94
CA HIS A 105 -2.29 5.09 7.70
C HIS A 105 -2.69 5.46 9.13
N GLY A 106 -1.98 4.90 10.10
CA GLY A 106 -2.34 5.03 11.52
C GLY A 106 -3.38 4.00 11.99
N TRP A 107 -3.91 3.16 11.09
CA TRP A 107 -4.70 2.02 11.48
C TRP A 107 -3.79 0.99 12.16
N HIS A 108 -4.05 0.72 13.39
CA HIS A 108 -3.41 -0.37 14.15
C HIS A 108 -4.34 -1.57 14.16
N SER A 109 -3.79 -2.74 14.44
CA SER A 109 -4.52 -4.01 14.60
C SER A 109 -5.65 -3.99 15.65
N TYR A 110 -5.83 -2.86 16.33
CA TYR A 110 -6.96 -2.52 17.22
C TYR A 110 -8.25 -2.15 16.47
N SER A 111 -8.38 -2.46 15.19
CA SER A 111 -9.65 -2.23 14.53
C SER A 111 -10.69 -3.20 15.07
N ALA A 112 -11.96 -2.78 15.04
CA ALA A 112 -13.12 -3.59 15.44
C ALA A 112 -13.26 -4.95 14.70
N TYR A 113 -12.33 -5.23 13.77
CA TYR A 113 -12.26 -6.50 13.03
C TYR A 113 -11.35 -7.53 13.69
N ASP A 114 -10.51 -7.15 14.63
CA ASP A 114 -9.72 -8.08 15.42
C ASP A 114 -10.38 -8.29 16.79
N THR A 115 -11.50 -9.02 16.77
CA THR A 115 -12.25 -9.36 17.99
C THR A 115 -11.46 -10.22 18.97
N ASN A 116 -10.26 -10.68 18.60
CA ASN A 116 -9.36 -11.41 19.49
C ASN A 116 -8.44 -10.49 20.31
N ILE A 117 -8.49 -9.16 20.10
CA ILE A 117 -7.67 -8.21 20.88
C ILE A 117 -8.41 -7.69 22.12
N LEU A 118 -9.71 -7.85 22.15
CA LEU A 118 -10.48 -7.71 23.39
C LEU A 118 -10.45 -9.06 24.14
N ASP A 119 -9.26 -9.59 24.35
CA ASP A 119 -9.03 -10.56 25.39
C ASP A 119 -9.36 -9.87 26.73
N ASP A 120 -10.20 -10.49 27.52
CA ASP A 120 -10.71 -10.03 28.82
C ASP A 120 -9.60 -9.61 29.81
N SER A 121 -8.32 -9.82 29.47
CA SER A 121 -7.15 -9.40 30.25
C SER A 121 -6.93 -7.89 30.30
N LEU A 122 -7.57 -7.09 29.45
CA LEU A 122 -7.49 -5.63 29.47
C LEU A 122 -8.68 -4.95 30.13
N LEU A 123 -9.71 -5.71 30.46
CA LEU A 123 -10.82 -5.26 31.30
C LEU A 123 -10.52 -5.66 32.73
N GLY A 124 -9.38 -5.15 33.28
CA GLY A 124 -8.96 -5.42 34.63
C GLY A 124 -10.08 -5.25 35.66
N GLU A 125 -10.20 -6.25 36.53
CA GLU A 125 -11.00 -6.27 37.73
C GLU A 125 -10.81 -5.01 38.61
#